data_3a44ce29b2604475feb880ac5eff00e4
#
_entry.id   3a44ce29b2604475feb880ac5eff00e4
#
_cell.length_a   1.000
_cell.length_b   1.000
_cell.length_c   1.000
_cell.angle_alpha   90.00
_cell.angle_beta   90.00
_cell.angle_gamma   90.00
#
_symmetry.space_group_name_H-M   'P 1'
#
loop_
_entity.id
_entity.type
_entity.pdbx_description
1 polymer ?
#
loop_
_entity_poly.entity_id
_entity_poly.type
_entity_poly.pdbx_seq_one_letter_code
_entity_poly.pdbx_strand_id
1 'polypeptide(L)'
;MNKNQIKIIDCFTQLIVYTLEFKENSQSEIYTIEKLTKDYETLIVKAKEEFDLDNVEMMDAFFPVIAWIDEVVLSSKNKDKRLWRKQLLQKKFFNTSNAGYEFFERLDGLSDSAYDLRLLYLYCMFLGFKGRYYKTEDTKILETIFQKQKSLVHDDFLSAFPKLAFKKAYAQNQLPGKKRFKTSYKGVWIIIGVSLGIGLVLFLASQTYLNGLLDSYNIF
;
A
#
# COMPACT_ATOMS: atom_id res chain seq x y z
N MET A 1 25.16 -21.36 -9.05
CA MET A 1 24.07 -20.56 -8.45
C MET A 1 22.87 -20.68 -9.35
N ASN A 2 21.86 -21.41 -8.92
CA ASN A 2 20.67 -21.71 -9.70
C ASN A 2 19.78 -20.46 -9.78
N LYS A 3 19.54 -19.96 -10.98
CA LYS A 3 18.90 -18.66 -11.28
C LYS A 3 17.37 -18.62 -11.05
N ASN A 4 16.78 -19.72 -10.54
CA ASN A 4 15.32 -19.93 -10.51
C ASN A 4 14.72 -20.14 -9.11
N GLN A 5 15.41 -19.78 -8.01
CA GLN A 5 14.72 -19.71 -6.73
C GLN A 5 13.98 -18.38 -6.63
N ILE A 6 12.73 -18.37 -7.10
CA ILE A 6 11.78 -17.32 -6.74
C ILE A 6 11.63 -17.42 -5.23
N LYS A 7 12.07 -16.38 -4.51
CA LYS A 7 11.89 -16.39 -3.05
C LYS A 7 10.41 -16.28 -2.74
N ILE A 8 9.98 -17.04 -1.76
CA ILE A 8 8.58 -17.13 -1.34
C ILE A 8 7.93 -15.74 -1.16
N ILE A 9 8.67 -14.77 -0.61
CA ILE A 9 8.23 -13.38 -0.43
C ILE A 9 7.90 -12.67 -1.76
N ASP A 10 8.60 -13.01 -2.84
CA ASP A 10 8.40 -12.36 -4.15
C ASP A 10 6.99 -12.61 -4.69
N CYS A 11 6.42 -13.80 -4.44
CA CYS A 11 5.07 -14.15 -4.86
C CYS A 11 3.99 -13.32 -4.13
N PHE A 12 4.29 -12.85 -2.93
CA PHE A 12 3.36 -12.03 -2.14
C PHE A 12 3.56 -10.52 -2.34
N THR A 13 4.51 -10.10 -3.17
CA THR A 13 4.83 -8.68 -3.34
C THR A 13 3.61 -7.84 -3.71
N GLN A 14 2.77 -8.31 -4.63
CA GLN A 14 1.59 -7.57 -5.07
C GLN A 14 0.55 -7.43 -3.94
N LEU A 15 0.33 -8.51 -3.17
CA LEU A 15 -0.56 -8.49 -2.00
C LEU A 15 -0.05 -7.52 -0.93
N ILE A 16 1.25 -7.56 -0.65
CA ILE A 16 1.87 -6.69 0.35
C ILE A 16 1.77 -5.23 -0.06
N VAL A 17 2.14 -4.90 -1.29
CA VAL A 17 2.09 -3.51 -1.79
C VAL A 17 0.67 -2.97 -1.79
N TYR A 18 -0.30 -3.74 -2.28
CA TYR A 18 -1.70 -3.36 -2.27
C TYR A 18 -2.23 -3.09 -0.84
N THR A 19 -1.85 -3.97 0.10
CA THR A 19 -2.27 -3.83 1.52
C THR A 19 -1.64 -2.60 2.18
N LEU A 20 -0.38 -2.28 1.87
CA LEU A 20 0.28 -1.08 2.37
C LEU A 20 -0.34 0.20 1.77
N GLU A 21 -0.66 0.20 0.48
CA GLU A 21 -1.36 1.30 -0.18
C GLU A 21 -2.75 1.52 0.43
N PHE A 22 -3.49 0.44 0.65
CA PHE A 22 -4.76 0.50 1.37
C PHE A 22 -4.59 1.07 2.78
N LYS A 23 -3.60 0.60 3.55
CA LYS A 23 -3.34 1.05 4.92
C LYS A 23 -3.15 2.56 5.01
N GLU A 24 -2.38 3.13 4.08
CA GLU A 24 -2.13 4.58 4.01
C GLU A 24 -3.38 5.38 3.59
N ASN A 25 -4.23 4.81 2.73
CA ASN A 25 -5.35 5.50 2.11
C ASN A 25 -6.71 4.92 2.52
N SER A 26 -6.81 4.25 3.66
CA SER A 26 -7.98 3.44 4.05
C SER A 26 -9.29 4.22 4.21
N GLN A 27 -9.24 5.56 4.32
CA GLN A 27 -10.42 6.43 4.36
C GLN A 27 -10.93 6.82 2.97
N SER A 28 -10.18 6.52 1.90
CA SER A 28 -10.59 6.84 0.54
C SER A 28 -11.82 6.04 0.12
N GLU A 29 -12.75 6.69 -0.55
CA GLU A 29 -13.99 6.06 -1.05
C GLU A 29 -13.76 5.01 -2.12
N ILE A 30 -12.56 4.96 -2.71
CA ILE A 30 -12.19 3.91 -3.66
C ILE A 30 -12.09 2.52 -3.02
N TYR A 31 -11.91 2.43 -1.70
CA TYR A 31 -11.78 1.17 -0.96
C TYR A 31 -13.11 0.76 -0.32
N THR A 32 -14.10 0.41 -1.15
CA THR A 32 -15.30 -0.28 -0.65
C THR A 32 -14.95 -1.72 -0.28
N ILE A 33 -15.74 -2.34 0.59
CA ILE A 33 -15.48 -3.72 1.03
C ILE A 33 -15.60 -4.71 -0.13
N GLU A 34 -16.57 -4.49 -1.04
CA GLU A 34 -16.73 -5.30 -2.25
C GLU A 34 -15.48 -5.24 -3.13
N LYS A 35 -14.95 -4.03 -3.35
CA LYS A 35 -13.73 -3.83 -4.12
C LYS A 35 -12.53 -4.50 -3.45
N LEU A 36 -12.33 -4.29 -2.14
CA LEU A 36 -11.25 -4.91 -1.38
C LEU A 36 -11.31 -6.43 -1.48
N THR A 37 -12.50 -7.02 -1.31
CA THR A 37 -12.69 -8.47 -1.41
C THR A 37 -12.28 -8.97 -2.79
N LYS A 38 -12.79 -8.34 -3.86
CA LYS A 38 -12.49 -8.72 -5.24
C LYS A 38 -11.00 -8.57 -5.57
N ASP A 39 -10.39 -7.46 -5.15
CA ASP A 39 -8.98 -7.18 -5.42
C ASP A 39 -8.08 -8.18 -4.71
N TYR A 40 -8.33 -8.48 -3.42
CA TYR A 40 -7.57 -9.49 -2.68
C TYR A 40 -7.74 -10.89 -3.27
N GLU A 41 -8.96 -11.30 -3.64
CA GLU A 41 -9.18 -12.59 -4.27
C GLU A 41 -8.42 -12.73 -5.59
N THR A 42 -8.44 -11.67 -6.41
CA THR A 42 -7.69 -11.63 -7.67
C THR A 42 -6.17 -11.72 -7.42
N LEU A 43 -5.65 -10.99 -6.43
CA LEU A 43 -4.23 -11.01 -6.11
C LEU A 43 -3.79 -12.34 -5.50
N ILE A 44 -4.64 -12.99 -4.70
CA ILE A 44 -4.38 -14.33 -4.15
C ILE A 44 -4.30 -15.37 -5.27
N VAL A 45 -5.21 -15.31 -6.25
CA VAL A 45 -5.17 -16.21 -7.42
C VAL A 45 -3.86 -16.02 -8.20
N LYS A 46 -3.48 -14.77 -8.49
CA LYS A 46 -2.21 -14.48 -9.16
C LYS A 46 -0.99 -14.96 -8.39
N ALA A 47 -0.98 -14.76 -7.07
CA ALA A 47 0.11 -15.25 -6.24
C ALA A 47 0.21 -16.78 -6.26
N LYS A 48 -0.93 -17.50 -6.32
CA LYS A 48 -0.96 -18.96 -6.47
C LYS A 48 -0.39 -19.41 -7.80
N GLU A 49 -0.71 -18.71 -8.89
CA GLU A 49 -0.20 -19.01 -10.24
C GLU A 49 1.32 -18.79 -10.33
N GLU A 50 1.86 -17.76 -9.65
CA GLU A 50 3.31 -17.50 -9.62
C GLU A 50 4.10 -18.60 -8.88
N PHE A 51 3.45 -19.32 -7.95
CA PHE A 51 4.09 -20.37 -7.16
C PHE A 51 4.28 -21.69 -7.91
N ASP A 52 3.53 -21.93 -8.97
CA ASP A 52 3.52 -23.21 -9.72
C ASP A 52 3.55 -24.46 -8.81
N LEU A 53 2.79 -24.43 -7.70
CA LEU A 53 2.85 -25.44 -6.66
C LEU A 53 1.45 -25.89 -6.25
N ASP A 54 1.13 -27.13 -6.60
CA ASP A 54 0.04 -27.92 -6.00
C ASP A 54 0.40 -28.37 -4.55
N ASN A 55 1.21 -27.59 -3.82
CA ASN A 55 1.90 -28.05 -2.63
C ASN A 55 1.24 -27.53 -1.34
N VAL A 56 1.14 -28.41 -0.33
CA VAL A 56 0.68 -28.08 1.05
C VAL A 56 1.51 -26.94 1.63
N GLU A 57 2.81 -26.90 1.35
CA GLU A 57 3.73 -25.82 1.76
C GLU A 57 3.31 -24.44 1.28
N MET A 58 2.68 -24.34 0.11
CA MET A 58 2.18 -23.05 -0.40
C MET A 58 1.04 -22.51 0.46
N MET A 59 0.08 -23.35 0.85
CA MET A 59 -1.02 -22.91 1.70
C MET A 59 -0.52 -22.40 3.05
N ASP A 60 0.54 -23.00 3.60
CA ASP A 60 1.18 -22.53 4.83
C ASP A 60 1.83 -21.15 4.64
N ALA A 61 2.35 -20.85 3.45
CA ALA A 61 2.91 -19.54 3.14
C ALA A 61 1.82 -18.44 3.00
N PHE A 62 0.63 -18.78 2.52
CA PHE A 62 -0.48 -17.82 2.46
C PHE A 62 -1.02 -17.43 3.83
N PHE A 63 -0.92 -18.32 4.81
CA PHE A 63 -1.51 -18.11 6.12
C PHE A 63 -1.05 -16.82 6.82
N PRO A 64 0.26 -16.55 7.02
CA PRO A 64 0.72 -15.34 7.70
C PRO A 64 0.33 -14.06 6.96
N VAL A 65 0.35 -14.08 5.62
CA VAL A 65 -0.01 -12.92 4.81
C VAL A 65 -1.50 -12.62 4.91
N ILE A 66 -2.35 -13.63 4.82
CA ILE A 66 -3.80 -13.50 4.96
C ILE A 66 -4.18 -13.02 6.36
N ALA A 67 -3.56 -13.57 7.41
CA ALA A 67 -3.78 -13.12 8.79
C ALA A 67 -3.42 -11.63 8.95
N TRP A 68 -2.29 -11.21 8.38
CA TRP A 68 -1.86 -9.80 8.40
C TRP A 68 -2.82 -8.90 7.61
N ILE A 69 -3.27 -9.29 6.42
CA ILE A 69 -4.25 -8.52 5.63
C ILE A 69 -5.53 -8.29 6.43
N ASP A 70 -6.10 -9.35 7.01
CA ASP A 70 -7.31 -9.24 7.82
C ASP A 70 -7.12 -8.28 8.99
N GLU A 71 -5.99 -8.34 9.68
CA GLU A 71 -5.68 -7.42 10.78
C GLU A 71 -5.56 -5.98 10.30
N VAL A 72 -4.88 -5.73 9.17
CA VAL A 72 -4.75 -4.38 8.60
C VAL A 72 -6.12 -3.81 8.25
N VAL A 73 -6.99 -4.57 7.60
CA VAL A 73 -8.33 -4.08 7.23
C VAL A 73 -9.16 -3.80 8.47
N LEU A 74 -9.17 -4.70 9.46
CA LEU A 74 -9.94 -4.54 10.69
C LEU A 74 -9.43 -3.38 11.58
N SER A 75 -8.13 -3.11 11.58
CA SER A 75 -7.52 -2.02 12.36
C SER A 75 -7.53 -0.68 11.64
N SER A 76 -7.86 -0.65 10.35
CA SER A 76 -7.86 0.54 9.51
C SER A 76 -8.89 1.59 9.93
N LYS A 77 -8.84 2.77 9.31
CA LYS A 77 -9.84 3.83 9.45
C LYS A 77 -10.96 3.72 8.40
N ASN A 78 -11.04 2.63 7.65
CA ASN A 78 -12.12 2.41 6.68
C ASN A 78 -13.48 2.38 7.39
N LYS A 79 -14.45 3.13 6.87
CA LYS A 79 -15.78 3.28 7.47
C LYS A 79 -16.56 1.95 7.53
N ASP A 80 -16.34 1.10 6.54
CA ASP A 80 -17.08 -0.13 6.33
C ASP A 80 -16.36 -1.38 6.85
N LYS A 81 -15.23 -1.23 7.56
CA LYS A 81 -14.41 -2.35 8.07
C LYS A 81 -15.21 -3.39 8.92
N ARG A 82 -16.35 -2.99 9.50
CA ARG A 82 -17.23 -3.92 10.22
C ARG A 82 -17.83 -4.98 9.30
N LEU A 83 -18.03 -4.66 8.03
CA LEU A 83 -18.53 -5.60 7.03
C LEU A 83 -17.47 -6.66 6.69
N TRP A 84 -16.17 -6.28 6.76
CA TRP A 84 -15.06 -7.21 6.56
C TRP A 84 -15.08 -8.39 7.52
N ARG A 85 -15.55 -8.20 8.76
CA ARG A 85 -15.68 -9.28 9.76
C ARG A 85 -16.57 -10.43 9.30
N LYS A 86 -17.51 -10.18 8.36
CA LYS A 86 -18.41 -11.21 7.84
C LYS A 86 -17.76 -12.04 6.73
N GLN A 87 -16.64 -11.58 6.19
CA GLN A 87 -15.98 -12.18 5.02
C GLN A 87 -14.46 -12.21 5.17
N LEU A 88 -13.96 -12.49 6.38
CA LEU A 88 -12.53 -12.61 6.65
C LEU A 88 -11.87 -13.59 5.70
N LEU A 89 -10.73 -13.21 5.14
CA LEU A 89 -9.92 -14.07 4.28
C LEU A 89 -9.45 -15.32 5.03
N GLN A 90 -9.04 -15.18 6.31
CA GLN A 90 -8.68 -16.31 7.17
C GLN A 90 -9.82 -17.34 7.30
N LYS A 91 -11.08 -16.87 7.35
CA LYS A 91 -12.24 -17.76 7.40
C LYS A 91 -12.46 -18.47 6.07
N LYS A 92 -12.32 -17.73 4.97
CA LYS A 92 -12.51 -18.25 3.62
C LYS A 92 -11.46 -19.30 3.23
N PHE A 93 -10.19 -19.02 3.51
CA PHE A 93 -9.08 -19.85 3.02
C PHE A 93 -8.60 -20.90 4.00
N PHE A 94 -8.78 -20.68 5.31
CA PHE A 94 -8.26 -21.57 6.37
C PHE A 94 -9.33 -22.05 7.34
N ASN A 95 -10.58 -21.69 7.13
CA ASN A 95 -11.71 -22.03 7.99
C ASN A 95 -11.48 -21.67 9.47
N THR A 96 -10.67 -20.64 9.75
CA THR A 96 -10.40 -20.14 11.10
C THR A 96 -10.92 -18.71 11.27
N SER A 97 -11.26 -18.37 12.52
CA SER A 97 -11.53 -16.97 12.94
C SER A 97 -10.52 -16.52 13.99
N ASN A 98 -9.46 -17.33 14.21
CA ASN A 98 -8.50 -17.16 15.29
C ASN A 98 -7.05 -17.06 14.80
N ALA A 99 -6.86 -16.58 13.55
CA ALA A 99 -5.55 -16.49 12.93
C ALA A 99 -4.54 -15.68 13.77
N GLY A 100 -5.01 -14.71 14.57
CA GLY A 100 -4.15 -13.95 15.47
C GLY A 100 -3.44 -14.79 16.56
N TYR A 101 -4.05 -15.91 16.96
CA TYR A 101 -3.42 -16.90 17.86
C TYR A 101 -2.63 -17.93 17.07
N GLU A 102 -3.23 -18.53 16.06
CA GLU A 102 -2.64 -19.58 15.25
C GLU A 102 -1.36 -19.12 14.55
N PHE A 103 -1.22 -17.85 14.24
CA PHE A 103 -0.01 -17.28 13.63
C PHE A 103 1.24 -17.60 14.47
N PHE A 104 1.18 -17.37 15.77
CA PHE A 104 2.32 -17.61 16.65
C PHE A 104 2.53 -19.10 16.95
N GLU A 105 1.46 -19.88 17.02
CA GLU A 105 1.54 -21.33 17.18
C GLU A 105 2.21 -21.99 15.97
N ARG A 106 1.78 -21.59 14.75
CA ARG A 106 2.39 -22.07 13.51
C ARG A 106 3.85 -21.61 13.37
N LEU A 107 4.16 -20.36 13.72
CA LEU A 107 5.51 -19.83 13.69
C LEU A 107 6.45 -20.60 14.65
N ASP A 108 6.01 -20.90 15.86
CA ASP A 108 6.79 -21.67 16.83
C ASP A 108 6.92 -23.14 16.41
N GLY A 109 5.95 -23.70 15.69
CA GLY A 109 5.97 -25.07 15.16
C GLY A 109 6.78 -25.26 13.87
N LEU A 110 7.34 -24.20 13.28
CA LEU A 110 8.15 -24.34 12.06
C LEU A 110 9.43 -25.12 12.32
N SER A 111 9.77 -26.03 11.41
CA SER A 111 11.06 -26.73 11.44
C SER A 111 12.23 -25.74 11.34
N ASP A 112 13.39 -26.12 11.87
CA ASP A 112 14.59 -25.26 11.81
C ASP A 112 15.03 -24.96 10.37
N SER A 113 14.73 -25.84 9.43
CA SER A 113 15.06 -25.65 7.99
C SER A 113 14.05 -24.80 7.22
N ALA A 114 12.91 -24.43 7.80
CA ALA A 114 11.86 -23.66 7.14
C ALA A 114 12.19 -22.13 7.09
N TYR A 115 13.38 -21.79 6.60
CA TYR A 115 13.89 -20.41 6.61
C TYR A 115 13.02 -19.43 5.82
N ASP A 116 12.60 -19.78 4.61
CA ASP A 116 11.82 -18.89 3.76
C ASP A 116 10.42 -18.60 4.34
N LEU A 117 9.78 -19.64 4.88
CA LEU A 117 8.49 -19.49 5.54
C LEU A 117 8.61 -18.69 6.85
N ARG A 118 9.61 -18.97 7.67
CA ARG A 118 9.92 -18.21 8.88
C ARG A 118 10.15 -16.73 8.58
N LEU A 119 10.90 -16.45 7.50
CA LEU A 119 11.18 -15.10 7.03
C LEU A 119 9.88 -14.36 6.65
N LEU A 120 8.91 -15.04 6.02
CA LEU A 120 7.62 -14.46 5.67
C LEU A 120 6.80 -14.10 6.93
N TYR A 121 6.80 -14.94 7.96
CA TYR A 121 6.19 -14.62 9.25
C TYR A 121 6.84 -13.40 9.90
N LEU A 122 8.16 -13.37 9.95
CA LEU A 122 8.92 -12.21 10.45
C LEU A 122 8.60 -10.94 9.67
N TYR A 123 8.40 -11.08 8.36
CA TYR A 123 8.05 -9.95 7.52
C TYR A 123 6.65 -9.39 7.83
N CYS A 124 5.67 -10.26 8.06
CA CYS A 124 4.35 -9.82 8.51
C CYS A 124 4.40 -9.11 9.87
N MET A 125 5.21 -9.64 10.83
CA MET A 125 5.45 -8.96 12.10
C MET A 125 6.12 -7.60 11.93
N PHE A 126 7.12 -7.49 11.07
CA PHE A 126 7.80 -6.23 10.74
C PHE A 126 6.84 -5.20 10.11
N LEU A 127 5.88 -5.64 9.29
CA LEU A 127 4.83 -4.81 8.71
C LEU A 127 3.74 -4.42 9.73
N GLY A 128 3.87 -4.89 10.97
CA GLY A 128 3.05 -4.47 12.09
C GLY A 128 1.98 -5.45 12.52
N PHE A 129 2.05 -6.73 12.09
CA PHE A 129 1.16 -7.76 12.60
C PHE A 129 1.38 -7.99 14.09
N LYS A 130 0.31 -7.97 14.87
CA LYS A 130 0.32 -8.13 16.32
C LYS A 130 -0.45 -9.37 16.79
N GLY A 131 -1.50 -9.75 16.09
CA GLY A 131 -2.36 -10.87 16.42
C GLY A 131 -2.85 -10.81 17.86
N ARG A 132 -2.59 -11.88 18.64
CA ARG A 132 -2.97 -11.95 20.07
C ARG A 132 -2.25 -10.95 20.97
N TYR A 133 -1.13 -10.39 20.52
CA TYR A 133 -0.32 -9.43 21.29
C TYR A 133 -0.60 -7.96 20.88
N TYR A 134 -1.87 -7.62 20.76
CA TYR A 134 -2.30 -6.30 20.25
C TYR A 134 -2.24 -5.18 21.30
N LYS A 135 -2.12 -5.52 22.59
CA LYS A 135 -2.08 -4.52 23.65
C LYS A 135 -0.71 -3.84 23.73
N THR A 136 -0.68 -2.64 24.26
CA THR A 136 0.56 -1.84 24.38
C THR A 136 1.60 -2.55 25.28
N GLU A 137 1.16 -3.19 26.36
CA GLU A 137 2.00 -3.97 27.27
C GLU A 137 2.66 -5.18 26.61
N ASP A 138 2.06 -5.72 25.54
CA ASP A 138 2.56 -6.90 24.83
C ASP A 138 3.75 -6.59 23.89
N THR A 139 4.09 -5.30 23.68
CA THR A 139 5.13 -4.87 22.72
C THR A 139 6.48 -5.55 23.00
N LYS A 140 6.86 -5.69 24.27
CA LYS A 140 8.11 -6.37 24.65
C LYS A 140 8.07 -7.88 24.35
N ILE A 141 6.90 -8.50 24.47
CA ILE A 141 6.70 -9.92 24.16
C ILE A 141 6.85 -10.12 22.65
N LEU A 142 6.22 -9.27 21.82
CA LEU A 142 6.36 -9.30 20.37
C LEU A 142 7.81 -9.14 19.93
N GLU A 143 8.52 -8.18 20.51
CA GLU A 143 9.94 -7.96 20.22
C GLU A 143 10.78 -9.19 20.58
N THR A 144 10.54 -9.80 21.75
CA THR A 144 11.24 -11.01 22.17
C THR A 144 10.99 -12.16 21.21
N ILE A 145 9.72 -12.37 20.78
CA ILE A 145 9.37 -13.41 19.80
C ILE A 145 10.07 -13.11 18.47
N PHE A 146 10.04 -11.87 18.00
CA PHE A 146 10.67 -11.46 16.75
C PHE A 146 12.17 -11.74 16.78
N GLN A 147 12.89 -11.34 17.83
CA GLN A 147 14.33 -11.56 17.96
C GLN A 147 14.67 -13.05 18.07
N LYS A 148 13.89 -13.84 18.85
CA LYS A 148 14.05 -15.30 18.91
C LYS A 148 13.92 -15.94 17.53
N GLN A 149 12.87 -15.63 16.80
CA GLN A 149 12.61 -16.21 15.48
C GLN A 149 13.61 -15.73 14.43
N LYS A 150 14.06 -14.48 14.54
CA LYS A 150 15.10 -13.91 13.69
C LYS A 150 16.44 -14.63 13.87
N SER A 151 16.82 -15.00 15.10
CA SER A 151 18.08 -15.73 15.36
C SER A 151 18.10 -17.16 14.79
N LEU A 152 16.94 -17.70 14.38
CA LEU A 152 16.82 -19.00 13.71
C LEU A 152 16.93 -18.88 12.17
N VAL A 153 17.04 -17.65 11.64
CA VAL A 153 17.22 -17.41 10.20
C VAL A 153 18.67 -17.10 9.91
N HIS A 154 19.23 -17.76 8.91
CA HIS A 154 20.64 -17.56 8.54
C HIS A 154 20.90 -16.12 8.05
N ASP A 155 22.08 -15.55 8.38
CA ASP A 155 22.43 -14.15 8.08
C ASP A 155 22.31 -13.77 6.59
N ASP A 156 22.57 -14.70 5.68
CA ASP A 156 22.41 -14.51 4.25
C ASP A 156 20.98 -14.12 3.85
N PHE A 157 19.98 -14.71 4.51
CA PHE A 157 18.57 -14.37 4.31
C PHE A 157 18.22 -13.01 4.93
N LEU A 158 18.77 -12.71 6.10
CA LEU A 158 18.53 -11.44 6.81
C LEU A 158 19.16 -10.25 6.09
N SER A 159 20.34 -10.41 5.50
CA SER A 159 21.00 -9.35 4.72
C SER A 159 20.21 -8.96 3.46
N ALA A 160 19.45 -9.88 2.94
CA ALA A 160 18.57 -9.68 1.78
C ALA A 160 17.19 -9.12 2.14
N PHE A 161 16.79 -9.15 3.42
CA PHE A 161 15.45 -8.83 3.90
C PHE A 161 14.92 -7.47 3.43
N PRO A 162 15.60 -6.32 3.61
CA PRO A 162 15.12 -5.04 3.12
C PRO A 162 15.23 -4.87 1.61
N LYS A 163 16.23 -5.50 0.97
CA LYS A 163 16.51 -5.36 -0.46
C LYS A 163 15.55 -6.16 -1.34
N LEU A 164 15.07 -7.31 -0.84
CA LEU A 164 14.23 -8.24 -1.59
C LEU A 164 12.75 -7.91 -1.49
N ALA A 165 12.32 -7.48 -0.31
CA ALA A 165 10.94 -7.18 -0.04
C ALA A 165 10.34 -6.12 -0.97
N PHE A 166 11.17 -5.21 -1.47
CA PHE A 166 10.71 -4.10 -2.29
C PHE A 166 11.23 -4.11 -3.74
N LYS A 167 12.08 -5.08 -4.11
CA LYS A 167 12.70 -5.07 -5.45
C LYS A 167 11.68 -5.15 -6.58
N LYS A 168 10.71 -6.05 -6.48
CA LYS A 168 9.61 -6.15 -7.45
C LYS A 168 8.59 -5.01 -7.30
N ALA A 169 8.34 -4.52 -6.08
CA ALA A 169 7.48 -3.37 -5.84
C ALA A 169 8.06 -2.10 -6.48
N TYR A 170 9.37 -1.88 -6.39
CA TYR A 170 10.04 -0.77 -7.07
C TYR A 170 10.10 -0.97 -8.60
N ALA A 171 10.22 -2.20 -9.09
CA ALA A 171 10.18 -2.49 -10.52
C ALA A 171 8.77 -2.29 -11.11
N GLN A 172 7.70 -2.59 -10.35
CA GLN A 172 6.32 -2.33 -10.77
C GLN A 172 5.88 -0.87 -10.59
N ASN A 173 6.48 -0.12 -9.68
CA ASN A 173 6.31 1.34 -9.59
C ASN A 173 7.00 2.11 -10.74
N GLN A 174 7.65 1.41 -11.68
CA GLN A 174 7.83 1.87 -13.05
C GLN A 174 6.56 1.61 -13.90
N LEU A 175 5.36 1.61 -13.32
CA LEU A 175 4.17 2.05 -14.04
C LEU A 175 4.53 3.40 -14.67
N PRO A 176 4.15 3.62 -15.97
CA PRO A 176 4.53 4.84 -16.67
C PRO A 176 4.20 6.00 -15.74
N GLY A 177 5.25 6.65 -15.27
CA GLY A 177 5.15 7.57 -14.17
C GLY A 177 3.93 8.42 -14.39
N LYS A 178 3.05 8.55 -13.41
CA LYS A 178 2.18 9.73 -13.35
C LYS A 178 3.10 10.84 -13.80
N LYS A 179 2.94 11.25 -15.07
CA LYS A 179 3.59 12.47 -15.57
C LYS A 179 3.21 13.47 -14.50
N ARG A 180 4.13 13.75 -13.57
CA ARG A 180 4.03 14.96 -12.79
C ARG A 180 3.85 15.99 -13.89
N PHE A 181 2.64 16.45 -14.06
CA PHE A 181 2.39 17.66 -14.81
C PHE A 181 3.31 18.67 -14.12
N LYS A 182 4.49 18.85 -14.68
CA LYS A 182 5.29 20.02 -14.40
C LYS A 182 4.38 21.13 -14.88
N THR A 183 3.59 21.66 -13.95
CA THR A 183 2.78 22.84 -14.19
C THR A 183 3.82 23.87 -14.60
N SER A 184 3.92 24.06 -15.92
CA SER A 184 4.85 25.03 -16.45
C SER A 184 4.27 26.38 -16.03
N TYR A 185 4.80 26.96 -14.97
CA TYR A 185 4.43 28.30 -14.49
C TYR A 185 4.55 29.33 -15.60
N LYS A 186 5.26 29.04 -16.70
CA LYS A 186 5.30 29.88 -17.90
C LYS A 186 3.89 30.14 -18.49
N GLY A 187 3.01 29.13 -18.50
CA GLY A 187 1.63 29.34 -18.97
C GLY A 187 0.80 30.24 -18.07
N VAL A 188 1.02 30.16 -16.76
CA VAL A 188 0.32 31.02 -15.78
C VAL A 188 0.75 32.48 -15.94
N TRP A 189 2.04 32.74 -16.12
CA TRP A 189 2.56 34.09 -16.33
C TRP A 189 2.06 34.72 -17.67
N ILE A 190 1.87 33.92 -18.72
CA ILE A 190 1.29 34.36 -19.97
C ILE A 190 -0.18 34.78 -19.77
N ILE A 191 -0.97 34.02 -19.04
CA ILE A 191 -2.38 34.36 -18.77
C ILE A 191 -2.47 35.63 -17.92
N ILE A 192 -1.62 35.80 -16.92
CA ILE A 192 -1.55 37.02 -16.09
C ILE A 192 -1.14 38.22 -16.97
N GLY A 193 -0.13 38.07 -17.82
CA GLY A 193 0.34 39.14 -18.70
C GLY A 193 -0.74 39.59 -19.71
N VAL A 194 -1.48 38.65 -20.30
CA VAL A 194 -2.57 38.95 -21.23
C VAL A 194 -3.73 39.65 -20.52
N SER A 195 -4.12 39.22 -19.34
CA SER A 195 -5.20 39.86 -18.59
C SER A 195 -4.87 41.28 -18.14
N LEU A 196 -3.62 41.54 -17.72
CA LEU A 196 -3.14 42.88 -17.40
C LEU A 196 -3.08 43.77 -18.65
N GLY A 197 -2.65 43.24 -19.80
CA GLY A 197 -2.64 43.99 -21.07
C GLY A 197 -4.05 44.42 -21.51
N ILE A 198 -5.03 43.53 -21.44
CA ILE A 198 -6.43 43.83 -21.76
C ILE A 198 -6.98 44.91 -20.79
N GLY A 199 -6.70 44.78 -19.49
CA GLY A 199 -7.11 45.77 -18.51
C GLY A 199 -6.54 47.17 -18.76
N LEU A 200 -5.27 47.26 -19.17
CA LEU A 200 -4.63 48.52 -19.51
C LEU A 200 -5.25 49.16 -20.77
N VAL A 201 -5.52 48.36 -21.81
CA VAL A 201 -6.16 48.86 -23.04
C VAL A 201 -7.56 49.39 -22.74
N LEU A 202 -8.37 48.68 -21.95
CA LEU A 202 -9.70 49.13 -21.56
C LEU A 202 -9.65 50.42 -20.72
N PHE A 203 -8.65 50.50 -19.81
CA PHE A 203 -8.46 51.71 -19.02
C PHE A 203 -8.11 52.91 -19.88
N LEU A 204 -7.18 52.78 -20.80
CA LEU A 204 -6.80 53.87 -21.74
C LEU A 204 -7.97 54.28 -22.64
N ALA A 205 -8.73 53.31 -23.18
CA ALA A 205 -9.91 53.58 -23.96
C ALA A 205 -11.00 54.32 -23.15
N SER A 206 -11.20 53.99 -21.89
CA SER A 206 -12.14 54.71 -21.03
C SER A 206 -11.71 56.12 -20.73
N GLN A 207 -10.40 56.37 -20.55
CA GLN A 207 -9.85 57.72 -20.37
C GLN A 207 -10.03 58.60 -21.61
N THR A 208 -9.75 58.06 -22.80
CA THR A 208 -9.96 58.81 -24.08
C THR A 208 -11.44 59.10 -24.30
N TYR A 209 -12.33 58.19 -23.99
CA TYR A 209 -13.78 58.38 -24.09
C TYR A 209 -14.28 59.47 -23.13
N LEU A 210 -13.82 59.42 -21.85
CA LEU A 210 -14.15 60.43 -20.85
C LEU A 210 -13.64 61.81 -21.22
N ASN A 211 -12.40 61.94 -21.72
CA ASN A 211 -11.83 63.21 -22.16
C ASN A 211 -12.62 63.78 -23.35
N GLY A 212 -13.00 62.95 -24.33
CA GLY A 212 -13.84 63.39 -25.46
C GLY A 212 -15.24 63.84 -25.02
N LEU A 213 -15.83 63.26 -23.98
CA LEU A 213 -17.07 63.74 -23.39
C LEU A 213 -16.89 65.09 -22.71
N LEU A 214 -15.83 65.25 -21.93
CA LEU A 214 -15.53 66.54 -21.24
C LEU A 214 -15.30 67.68 -22.25
N ASP A 215 -14.57 67.41 -23.34
CA ASP A 215 -14.37 68.40 -24.40
C ASP A 215 -15.69 68.80 -25.12
N SER A 216 -16.62 67.81 -25.23
CA SER A 216 -17.93 68.09 -25.81
C SER A 216 -18.86 68.94 -24.92
N TYR A 217 -18.65 68.86 -23.57
CA TYR A 217 -19.41 69.70 -22.61
C TYR A 217 -18.78 71.06 -22.32
N ASN A 218 -17.49 71.31 -22.66
CA ASN A 218 -16.82 72.59 -22.47
C ASN A 218 -16.99 73.59 -23.67
N ILE A 219 -17.87 73.30 -24.61
CA ILE A 219 -18.16 74.16 -25.77
C ILE A 219 -19.42 75.02 -25.55
N PHE A 220 -19.81 75.24 -24.28
CA PHE A 220 -20.83 76.30 -23.97
C PHE A 220 -20.33 77.21 -22.88
#